data_f110ccbe4995ea7fbaf26092e09e5b99
#
_entry.id   f110ccbe4995ea7fbaf26092e09e5b99
#
_cell.length_a   1.000
_cell.length_b   1.000
_cell.length_c   1.000
_cell.angle_alpha   90.00
_cell.angle_beta   90.00
_cell.angle_gamma   90.00
#
_symmetry.space_group_name_H-M   'P 1'
#
loop_
_entity.id
_entity.type
_entity.pdbx_description
1 polymer ?
#
loop_
_entity_poly.entity_id
_entity_poly.type
_entity_poly.pdbx_seq_one_letter_code
_entity_poly.pdbx_strand_id
1 'polypeptide(L)'
;MEDSDRSTDGFNLEDLPERVDRRKLLLGLGITVLGGGAILDTQSDSTQKEDTNELAQAEAQLVDLADQVDDTNLDNPREASSLHSEVTQAVKSVTDILDQHNSGGSETEQRLSALNVAIDYYNTLAETLNAGMTLLTQVADSELEVLHHKRSLGYDPVTAFGLRSFEESITRLAQSKKDPETVTSEGRTLVPKQSQVIDSLRVQRDVFDRHLTAQQIYFDTAIMIESGIRAYEQSQYDTAQSELSRALESLSTGIPQIEVSYRLSDAGLSISQYTTLLNLRRKGVSKLFSVCDESVPERKRRTVANTALNHFFEARQVINS
;
A
#
# COMPACT_ATOMS: atom_id res chain seq x y z
N MET A 1 -25.64 49.15 0.17
CA MET A 1 -26.88 48.41 0.45
C MET A 1 -27.14 47.52 -0.75
N GLU A 2 -26.53 46.35 -0.75
CA GLU A 2 -26.91 45.26 -1.65
C GLU A 2 -26.27 44.00 -1.05
N ASP A 3 -27.12 43.19 -0.46
CA ASP A 3 -26.80 41.90 0.11
C ASP A 3 -26.49 40.91 -1.02
N SER A 4 -25.35 40.30 -0.99
CA SER A 4 -24.99 39.13 -1.82
C SER A 4 -25.10 37.87 -0.98
N ASP A 5 -26.25 37.24 -1.08
CA ASP A 5 -26.53 35.87 -0.68
C ASP A 5 -25.50 34.93 -1.32
N ARG A 6 -24.66 34.27 -0.52
CA ARG A 6 -23.87 33.11 -0.91
C ARG A 6 -24.64 31.85 -0.55
N SER A 7 -25.31 31.34 -1.55
CA SER A 7 -25.87 30.01 -1.61
C SER A 7 -24.78 28.99 -1.29
N THR A 8 -24.93 28.30 -0.19
CA THR A 8 -24.19 27.09 0.16
C THR A 8 -24.85 25.92 -0.55
N ASP A 9 -24.33 25.56 -1.73
CA ASP A 9 -24.70 24.31 -2.38
C ASP A 9 -24.24 23.13 -1.52
N GLY A 10 -25.20 22.52 -0.87
CA GLY A 10 -25.05 21.27 -0.14
C GLY A 10 -24.75 20.14 -1.12
N PHE A 11 -23.68 19.44 -0.86
CA PHE A 11 -23.31 18.19 -1.54
C PHE A 11 -24.39 17.15 -1.26
N ASN A 12 -25.16 16.80 -2.29
CA ASN A 12 -26.22 15.79 -2.21
C ASN A 12 -25.60 14.40 -2.38
N LEU A 13 -25.73 13.56 -1.34
CA LEU A 13 -25.18 12.20 -1.26
C LEU A 13 -25.91 11.17 -2.16
N GLU A 14 -26.80 11.62 -3.05
CA GLU A 14 -27.66 10.74 -3.86
C GLU A 14 -27.13 10.42 -5.27
N ASP A 15 -25.97 10.94 -5.69
CA ASP A 15 -25.41 10.72 -7.05
C ASP A 15 -24.22 9.74 -7.10
N LEU A 16 -24.15 8.79 -6.17
CA LEU A 16 -23.18 7.70 -6.29
C LEU A 16 -23.79 6.56 -7.13
N PRO A 17 -23.15 6.14 -8.24
CA PRO A 17 -23.63 5.00 -9.03
C PRO A 17 -23.54 3.72 -8.18
N GLU A 18 -24.71 3.10 -7.98
CA GLU A 18 -24.89 1.77 -7.40
C GLU A 18 -24.08 0.72 -8.18
N ARG A 19 -22.85 0.49 -7.78
CA ARG A 19 -22.21 -0.82 -7.89
C ARG A 19 -22.36 -1.52 -6.55
N VAL A 20 -23.55 -1.98 -6.28
CA VAL A 20 -23.80 -2.92 -5.18
C VAL A 20 -23.10 -4.22 -5.50
N ASP A 21 -22.00 -4.44 -4.82
CA ASP A 21 -21.26 -5.69 -4.85
C ASP A 21 -22.18 -6.80 -4.32
N ARG A 22 -22.66 -7.67 -5.22
CA ARG A 22 -23.61 -8.74 -4.89
C ARG A 22 -23.08 -9.69 -3.80
N ARG A 23 -21.78 -9.68 -3.53
CA ARG A 23 -21.12 -10.45 -2.47
C ARG A 23 -21.44 -9.91 -1.07
N LYS A 24 -21.61 -8.59 -0.90
CA LYS A 24 -21.99 -7.98 0.40
C LYS A 24 -23.42 -8.29 0.84
N LEU A 25 -24.29 -8.65 -0.09
CA LEU A 25 -25.68 -9.02 0.19
C LEU A 25 -25.82 -10.47 0.74
N LEU A 26 -24.83 -11.33 0.49
CA LEU A 26 -24.87 -12.72 0.99
C LEU A 26 -24.36 -12.87 2.42
N LEU A 27 -23.50 -11.95 2.90
CA LEU A 27 -22.99 -11.95 4.28
C LEU A 27 -24.01 -11.39 5.31
N GLY A 28 -25.04 -10.70 4.86
CA GLY A 28 -26.08 -10.09 5.72
C GLY A 28 -27.35 -10.94 5.95
N LEU A 29 -27.50 -12.09 5.32
CA LEU A 29 -28.75 -12.86 5.32
C LEU A 29 -28.63 -14.30 5.87
N GLY A 30 -27.56 -14.62 6.58
CA GLY A 30 -27.30 -15.96 7.15
C GLY A 30 -27.96 -16.27 8.50
N ILE A 31 -29.00 -15.54 8.93
CA ILE A 31 -29.79 -15.95 10.10
C ILE A 31 -31.21 -16.25 9.66
N THR A 32 -31.46 -17.42 9.15
CA THR A 32 -32.80 -18.00 9.07
C THR A 32 -32.96 -18.99 10.17
N VAL A 33 -33.59 -18.55 11.23
CA VAL A 33 -34.18 -19.41 12.27
C VAL A 33 -35.19 -20.31 11.61
N LEU A 34 -34.89 -21.61 11.48
CA LEU A 34 -35.90 -22.62 11.27
C LEU A 34 -36.37 -23.11 12.65
N GLY A 35 -37.41 -22.47 13.13
CA GLY A 35 -38.16 -22.96 14.26
C GLY A 35 -39.07 -24.13 13.87
N GLY A 36 -39.21 -25.09 14.75
CA GLY A 36 -40.32 -26.04 14.69
C GLY A 36 -40.01 -27.40 15.28
N GLY A 37 -40.12 -27.56 16.59
CA GLY A 37 -40.84 -28.63 17.24
C GLY A 37 -40.27 -30.02 17.25
N ALA A 38 -39.68 -30.43 18.37
CA ALA A 38 -40.08 -31.61 19.14
C ALA A 38 -39.25 -31.65 20.44
N ILE A 39 -39.91 -31.45 21.55
CA ILE A 39 -39.37 -31.70 22.88
C ILE A 39 -39.27 -33.21 23.04
N LEU A 40 -38.06 -33.74 23.09
CA LEU A 40 -37.74 -35.03 23.70
C LEU A 40 -36.42 -34.89 24.46
N ASP A 41 -36.61 -35.11 25.74
CA ASP A 41 -35.65 -35.14 26.82
C ASP A 41 -34.40 -35.99 26.52
N THR A 42 -33.24 -35.36 26.30
CA THR A 42 -31.92 -35.94 26.52
C THR A 42 -30.93 -34.79 26.74
N GLN A 43 -30.79 -34.39 27.98
CA GLN A 43 -30.04 -33.21 28.44
C GLN A 43 -28.50 -33.34 28.32
N SER A 44 -27.95 -34.41 27.75
CA SER A 44 -26.51 -34.61 27.54
C SER A 44 -26.08 -34.58 26.06
N ASP A 45 -27.00 -34.60 25.10
CA ASP A 45 -26.69 -34.67 23.66
C ASP A 45 -26.84 -33.30 22.94
N SER A 46 -27.49 -32.35 23.59
CA SER A 46 -27.72 -31.01 22.99
C SER A 46 -26.51 -30.11 23.03
N THR A 47 -25.77 -30.12 24.12
CA THR A 47 -24.54 -29.32 24.28
C THR A 47 -23.44 -29.74 23.30
N GLN A 48 -23.25 -31.05 23.10
CA GLN A 48 -22.24 -31.55 22.16
C GLN A 48 -22.57 -31.27 20.69
N LYS A 49 -23.85 -31.14 20.33
CA LYS A 49 -24.28 -30.74 18.97
C LYS A 49 -24.17 -29.24 18.73
N GLU A 50 -24.41 -28.42 19.74
CA GLU A 50 -24.20 -26.97 19.66
C GLU A 50 -22.72 -26.66 19.53
N ASP A 51 -21.86 -27.24 20.38
CA ASP A 51 -20.39 -27.06 20.34
C ASP A 51 -19.81 -27.44 18.98
N THR A 52 -20.27 -28.56 18.37
CA THR A 52 -19.79 -29.02 17.05
C THR A 52 -20.21 -28.05 15.93
N ASN A 53 -21.36 -27.40 16.05
CA ASN A 53 -21.88 -26.47 15.04
C ASN A 53 -21.15 -25.15 15.09
N GLU A 54 -20.77 -24.62 16.27
CA GLU A 54 -20.03 -23.37 16.43
C GLU A 54 -18.59 -23.52 15.97
N LEU A 55 -17.91 -24.63 16.23
CA LEU A 55 -16.58 -24.91 15.68
C LEU A 55 -16.62 -25.06 14.15
N ALA A 56 -17.66 -25.67 13.58
CA ALA A 56 -17.83 -25.73 12.14
C ALA A 56 -18.05 -24.34 11.52
N GLN A 57 -18.73 -23.44 12.22
CA GLN A 57 -18.89 -22.05 11.81
C GLN A 57 -17.54 -21.30 11.84
N ALA A 58 -16.74 -21.51 12.90
CA ALA A 58 -15.39 -20.93 13.00
C ALA A 58 -14.48 -21.42 11.87
N GLU A 59 -14.49 -22.71 11.56
CA GLU A 59 -13.74 -23.28 10.43
C GLU A 59 -14.20 -22.67 9.09
N ALA A 60 -15.51 -22.54 8.85
CA ALA A 60 -16.04 -21.94 7.63
C ALA A 60 -15.60 -20.49 7.48
N GLN A 61 -15.60 -19.69 8.55
CA GLN A 61 -15.15 -18.31 8.52
C GLN A 61 -13.64 -18.19 8.15
N LEU A 62 -12.79 -19.06 8.69
CA LEU A 62 -11.36 -19.05 8.36
C LEU A 62 -11.08 -19.55 6.94
N VAL A 63 -11.84 -20.52 6.45
CA VAL A 63 -11.76 -20.97 5.04
C VAL A 63 -12.15 -19.83 4.10
N ASP A 64 -13.26 -19.15 4.35
CA ASP A 64 -13.69 -18.02 3.53
C ASP A 64 -12.65 -16.87 3.58
N LEU A 65 -12.04 -16.65 4.74
CA LEU A 65 -10.95 -15.69 4.89
C LEU A 65 -9.70 -16.12 4.12
N ALA A 66 -9.33 -17.40 4.12
CA ALA A 66 -8.21 -17.91 3.34
C ALA A 66 -8.41 -17.68 1.83
N ASP A 67 -9.61 -18.01 1.32
CA ASP A 67 -9.98 -17.77 -0.06
C ASP A 67 -9.94 -16.27 -0.40
N GLN A 68 -10.39 -15.40 0.50
CA GLN A 68 -10.35 -13.95 0.31
C GLN A 68 -8.92 -13.40 0.28
N VAL A 69 -8.04 -13.90 1.15
CA VAL A 69 -6.61 -13.52 1.14
C VAL A 69 -5.95 -13.97 -0.16
N ASP A 70 -6.23 -15.20 -0.62
CA ASP A 70 -5.69 -15.73 -1.88
C ASP A 70 -6.21 -14.96 -3.11
N ASP A 71 -7.44 -14.44 -3.06
CA ASP A 71 -8.05 -13.65 -4.13
C ASP A 71 -7.61 -12.16 -4.12
N THR A 72 -7.05 -11.66 -3.01
CA THR A 72 -6.63 -10.27 -2.89
C THR A 72 -5.25 -10.05 -3.53
N ASN A 73 -5.13 -9.01 -4.34
CA ASN A 73 -3.82 -8.62 -4.90
C ASN A 73 -2.96 -7.93 -3.83
N LEU A 74 -2.23 -8.72 -3.05
CA LEU A 74 -1.35 -8.22 -1.98
C LEU A 74 -0.10 -7.49 -2.49
N ASP A 75 0.23 -7.56 -3.79
CA ASP A 75 1.28 -6.76 -4.39
C ASP A 75 0.92 -5.26 -4.39
N ASN A 76 -0.40 -4.96 -4.37
CA ASN A 76 -0.91 -3.61 -4.35
C ASN A 76 -1.12 -3.13 -2.90
N PRO A 77 -0.35 -2.13 -2.42
CA PRO A 77 -0.45 -1.65 -1.05
C PRO A 77 -1.86 -1.20 -0.62
N ARG A 78 -2.65 -0.68 -1.54
CA ARG A 78 -4.00 -0.18 -1.26
C ARG A 78 -5.01 -1.32 -1.07
N GLU A 79 -4.92 -2.36 -1.90
CA GLU A 79 -5.76 -3.54 -1.78
C GLU A 79 -5.40 -4.33 -0.52
N ALA A 80 -4.10 -4.51 -0.23
CA ALA A 80 -3.63 -5.15 0.99
C ALA A 80 -4.11 -4.41 2.26
N SER A 81 -4.11 -3.06 2.25
CA SER A 81 -4.58 -2.28 3.40
C SER A 81 -6.08 -2.45 3.67
N SER A 82 -6.90 -2.68 2.65
CA SER A 82 -8.34 -2.91 2.83
C SER A 82 -8.63 -4.26 3.51
N LEU A 83 -7.78 -5.26 3.29
CA LEU A 83 -7.93 -6.60 3.87
C LEU A 83 -7.70 -6.63 5.39
N HIS A 84 -6.91 -5.69 5.94
CA HIS A 84 -6.57 -5.65 7.37
C HIS A 84 -7.81 -5.66 8.28
N SER A 85 -8.84 -4.87 7.96
CA SER A 85 -10.06 -4.79 8.78
C SER A 85 -10.84 -6.10 8.76
N GLU A 86 -10.88 -6.79 7.64
CA GLU A 86 -11.59 -8.05 7.44
C GLU A 86 -10.90 -9.18 8.19
N VAL A 87 -9.56 -9.27 8.08
CA VAL A 87 -8.75 -10.21 8.87
C VAL A 87 -8.95 -9.99 10.37
N THR A 88 -8.86 -8.75 10.83
CA THR A 88 -9.01 -8.41 12.26
C THR A 88 -10.40 -8.78 12.77
N GLN A 89 -11.45 -8.52 11.99
CA GLN A 89 -12.82 -8.84 12.38
C GLN A 89 -13.07 -10.36 12.43
N ALA A 90 -12.57 -11.11 11.43
CA ALA A 90 -12.71 -12.56 11.39
C ALA A 90 -11.97 -13.23 12.55
N VAL A 91 -10.72 -12.81 12.82
CA VAL A 91 -9.94 -13.29 13.97
C VAL A 91 -10.68 -13.08 15.28
N LYS A 92 -11.23 -11.88 15.49
CA LYS A 92 -12.00 -11.58 16.70
C LYS A 92 -13.22 -12.49 16.82
N SER A 93 -14.00 -12.64 15.75
CA SER A 93 -15.20 -13.49 15.74
C SER A 93 -14.88 -14.95 16.08
N VAL A 94 -13.81 -15.49 15.49
CA VAL A 94 -13.41 -16.89 15.75
C VAL A 94 -12.83 -17.03 17.17
N THR A 95 -12.07 -16.07 17.67
CA THR A 95 -11.56 -16.07 19.04
C THR A 95 -12.71 -16.06 20.06
N ASP A 96 -13.73 -15.24 19.84
CA ASP A 96 -14.93 -15.19 20.71
C ASP A 96 -15.65 -16.54 20.75
N ILE A 97 -15.65 -17.32 19.68
CA ILE A 97 -16.18 -18.70 19.63
C ILE A 97 -15.28 -19.65 20.44
N LEU A 98 -13.96 -19.59 20.23
CA LEU A 98 -13.03 -20.50 20.91
C LEU A 98 -13.00 -20.31 22.44
N ASP A 99 -13.14 -19.07 22.90
CA ASP A 99 -13.16 -18.75 24.34
C ASP A 99 -14.36 -19.39 25.07
N GLN A 100 -15.42 -19.74 24.33
CA GLN A 100 -16.61 -20.41 24.87
C GLN A 100 -16.41 -21.94 24.94
N HIS A 101 -15.40 -22.50 24.24
CA HIS A 101 -15.20 -23.94 24.09
C HIS A 101 -13.90 -24.42 24.75
N ASN A 102 -13.89 -24.49 26.09
CA ASN A 102 -12.70 -24.86 26.87
C ASN A 102 -12.54 -26.37 27.17
N SER A 103 -13.46 -27.24 26.76
CA SER A 103 -13.39 -28.68 27.06
C SER A 103 -14.21 -29.54 26.10
N GLY A 104 -13.53 -30.53 25.50
CA GLY A 104 -14.18 -31.48 24.56
C GLY A 104 -13.44 -32.82 24.50
N GLY A 105 -13.94 -33.76 23.73
CA GLY A 105 -13.26 -35.02 23.43
C GLY A 105 -12.06 -34.80 22.48
N SER A 106 -11.30 -35.87 22.25
CA SER A 106 -10.04 -35.79 21.47
C SER A 106 -10.18 -35.19 20.05
N GLU A 107 -11.31 -35.35 19.40
CA GLU A 107 -11.61 -34.77 18.09
C GLU A 107 -11.84 -33.25 18.20
N THR A 108 -12.59 -32.82 19.21
CA THR A 108 -12.78 -31.39 19.51
C THR A 108 -11.43 -30.68 19.83
N GLU A 109 -10.57 -31.36 20.61
CA GLU A 109 -9.23 -30.85 20.94
C GLU A 109 -8.34 -30.65 19.68
N GLN A 110 -8.41 -31.57 18.71
CA GLN A 110 -7.69 -31.44 17.45
C GLN A 110 -8.19 -30.26 16.63
N ARG A 111 -9.52 -30.07 16.52
CA ARG A 111 -10.14 -28.93 15.84
C ARG A 111 -9.78 -27.61 16.50
N LEU A 112 -9.87 -27.53 17.84
CA LEU A 112 -9.47 -26.36 18.60
C LEU A 112 -7.99 -26.03 18.40
N SER A 113 -7.10 -27.05 18.37
CA SER A 113 -5.68 -26.87 18.09
C SER A 113 -5.44 -26.29 16.69
N ALA A 114 -6.11 -26.79 15.66
CA ALA A 114 -5.99 -26.31 14.29
C ALA A 114 -6.50 -24.86 14.15
N LEU A 115 -7.64 -24.54 14.76
CA LEU A 115 -8.19 -23.19 14.79
C LEU A 115 -7.27 -22.20 15.50
N ASN A 116 -6.70 -22.57 16.64
CA ASN A 116 -5.74 -21.72 17.35
C ASN A 116 -4.48 -21.43 16.51
N VAL A 117 -3.93 -22.44 15.82
CA VAL A 117 -2.79 -22.25 14.92
C VAL A 117 -3.15 -21.31 13.76
N ALA A 118 -4.35 -21.44 13.21
CA ALA A 118 -4.83 -20.55 12.16
C ALA A 118 -5.02 -19.11 12.67
N ILE A 119 -5.57 -18.93 13.87
CA ILE A 119 -5.70 -17.59 14.50
C ILE A 119 -4.34 -16.95 14.73
N ASP A 120 -3.35 -17.67 15.22
CA ASP A 120 -2.00 -17.17 15.42
C ASP A 120 -1.39 -16.68 14.09
N TYR A 121 -1.60 -17.44 13.01
CA TYR A 121 -1.21 -17.02 11.66
C TYR A 121 -1.89 -15.70 11.24
N TYR A 122 -3.23 -15.63 11.38
CA TYR A 122 -3.99 -14.45 10.98
C TYR A 122 -3.72 -13.23 11.86
N ASN A 123 -3.42 -13.40 13.15
CA ASN A 123 -2.95 -12.31 14.00
C ASN A 123 -1.64 -11.74 13.47
N THR A 124 -0.69 -12.61 13.11
CA THR A 124 0.60 -12.19 12.54
C THR A 124 0.40 -11.53 11.16
N LEU A 125 -0.53 -12.04 10.34
CA LEU A 125 -0.90 -11.41 9.07
C LEU A 125 -1.52 -10.03 9.29
N ALA A 126 -2.46 -9.89 10.25
CA ALA A 126 -3.06 -8.60 10.58
C ALA A 126 -2.02 -7.57 11.04
N GLU A 127 -1.06 -7.96 11.88
CA GLU A 127 0.07 -7.09 12.27
C GLU A 127 0.90 -6.67 11.06
N THR A 128 1.15 -7.59 10.13
CA THR A 128 1.92 -7.31 8.92
C THR A 128 1.18 -6.35 7.99
N LEU A 129 -0.13 -6.57 7.77
CA LEU A 129 -0.97 -5.67 6.99
C LEU A 129 -1.06 -4.27 7.62
N ASN A 130 -1.15 -4.19 8.95
CA ASN A 130 -1.14 -2.91 9.68
C ASN A 130 0.19 -2.16 9.52
N ALA A 131 1.31 -2.86 9.56
CA ALA A 131 2.62 -2.26 9.31
C ALA A 131 2.71 -1.73 7.87
N GLY A 132 2.22 -2.48 6.88
CA GLY A 132 2.11 -2.04 5.48
C GLY A 132 1.21 -0.81 5.30
N MET A 133 0.04 -0.78 5.96
CA MET A 133 -0.89 0.36 5.94
C MET A 133 -0.26 1.63 6.57
N THR A 134 0.45 1.47 7.68
CA THR A 134 1.17 2.57 8.33
C THR A 134 2.24 3.13 7.40
N LEU A 135 3.03 2.25 6.77
CA LEU A 135 4.05 2.64 5.82
C LEU A 135 3.44 3.31 4.57
N LEU A 136 2.32 2.79 4.05
CA LEU A 136 1.58 3.41 2.94
C LEU A 136 1.24 4.87 3.24
N THR A 137 0.69 5.14 4.43
CA THR A 137 0.34 6.49 4.85
C THR A 137 1.59 7.39 4.93
N GLN A 138 2.66 6.90 5.58
CA GLN A 138 3.91 7.65 5.72
C GLN A 138 4.54 8.00 4.38
N VAL A 139 4.59 7.04 3.44
CA VAL A 139 5.17 7.26 2.10
C VAL A 139 4.31 8.20 1.27
N ALA A 140 2.98 8.09 1.36
CA ALA A 140 2.06 8.97 0.66
C ALA A 140 2.13 10.42 1.18
N ASP A 141 2.20 10.61 2.49
CA ASP A 141 2.35 11.94 3.11
C ASP A 141 3.69 12.58 2.74
N SER A 142 4.78 11.79 2.79
CA SER A 142 6.11 12.23 2.35
C SER A 142 6.11 12.63 0.87
N GLU A 143 5.41 11.89 0.01
CA GLU A 143 5.30 12.19 -1.42
C GLU A 143 4.70 13.58 -1.66
N LEU A 144 3.59 13.89 -1.01
CA LEU A 144 2.93 15.19 -1.16
C LEU A 144 3.83 16.35 -0.70
N GLU A 145 4.56 16.15 0.40
CA GLU A 145 5.51 17.15 0.88
C GLU A 145 6.66 17.39 -0.10
N VAL A 146 7.22 16.32 -0.66
CA VAL A 146 8.32 16.37 -1.62
C VAL A 146 7.90 17.02 -2.94
N LEU A 147 6.78 16.63 -3.51
CA LEU A 147 6.28 17.15 -4.78
C LEU A 147 5.91 18.64 -4.69
N HIS A 148 5.42 19.09 -3.55
CA HIS A 148 5.05 20.50 -3.33
C HIS A 148 6.17 21.36 -2.72
N HIS A 149 7.39 20.86 -2.61
CA HIS A 149 8.57 21.58 -2.06
C HIS A 149 8.32 22.18 -0.66
N LYS A 150 7.43 21.58 0.14
CA LYS A 150 7.06 22.13 1.44
C LYS A 150 8.09 21.88 2.54
N ARG A 151 9.02 20.95 2.34
CA ARG A 151 10.11 20.68 3.28
C ARG A 151 11.44 20.41 2.57
N SER A 152 12.53 20.83 3.22
CA SER A 152 13.88 20.32 2.97
C SER A 152 14.05 18.98 3.67
N LEU A 153 13.31 17.97 3.25
CA LEU A 153 13.44 16.64 3.83
C LEU A 153 14.58 15.91 3.12
N GLY A 154 15.67 15.75 3.86
CA GLY A 154 16.47 14.57 3.67
C GLY A 154 15.58 13.33 3.96
N TYR A 155 15.97 12.16 3.49
CA TYR A 155 15.39 10.85 3.77
C TYR A 155 14.82 10.81 5.20
N ASP A 156 13.48 10.76 5.34
CA ASP A 156 12.85 10.85 6.65
C ASP A 156 13.16 9.55 7.43
N PRO A 157 13.85 9.64 8.59
CA PRO A 157 14.13 8.47 9.41
C PRO A 157 12.87 7.67 9.78
N VAL A 158 11.69 8.33 9.81
CA VAL A 158 10.40 7.68 10.12
C VAL A 158 10.00 6.70 9.02
N THR A 159 10.10 7.09 7.74
CA THR A 159 9.78 6.20 6.61
C THR A 159 10.78 5.07 6.46
N ALA A 160 12.08 5.31 6.73
CA ALA A 160 13.08 4.25 6.76
C ALA A 160 12.83 3.23 7.87
N PHE A 161 12.41 3.72 9.04
CA PHE A 161 12.01 2.86 10.15
C PHE A 161 10.75 2.06 9.79
N GLY A 162 9.74 2.70 9.18
CA GLY A 162 8.52 2.04 8.71
C GLY A 162 8.80 0.90 7.73
N LEU A 163 9.69 1.11 6.75
CA LEU A 163 10.09 0.09 5.78
C LEU A 163 10.75 -1.12 6.47
N ARG A 164 11.64 -0.87 7.42
CA ARG A 164 12.28 -1.93 8.21
C ARG A 164 11.27 -2.68 9.08
N SER A 165 10.38 -1.97 9.75
CA SER A 165 9.33 -2.57 10.58
C SER A 165 8.41 -3.47 9.76
N PHE A 166 8.06 -3.06 8.54
CA PHE A 166 7.26 -3.87 7.62
C PHE A 166 8.03 -5.13 7.19
N GLU A 167 9.31 -5.03 6.84
CA GLU A 167 10.15 -6.19 6.48
C GLU A 167 10.32 -7.18 7.64
N GLU A 168 10.49 -6.67 8.87
CA GLU A 168 10.54 -7.50 10.07
C GLU A 168 9.23 -8.23 10.33
N SER A 169 8.08 -7.60 10.07
CA SER A 169 6.77 -8.25 10.21
C SER A 169 6.54 -9.32 9.14
N ILE A 170 6.95 -9.11 7.89
CA ILE A 170 6.96 -10.13 6.83
C ILE A 170 7.84 -11.32 7.24
N THR A 171 8.98 -11.04 7.84
CA THR A 171 9.90 -12.10 8.32
C THR A 171 9.26 -12.92 9.44
N ARG A 172 8.57 -12.28 10.39
CA ARG A 172 7.81 -12.98 11.46
C ARG A 172 6.68 -13.84 10.86
N LEU A 173 5.95 -13.31 9.90
CA LEU A 173 4.91 -14.09 9.19
C LEU A 173 5.51 -15.31 8.47
N ALA A 174 6.69 -15.16 7.86
CA ALA A 174 7.39 -16.28 7.22
C ALA A 174 7.87 -17.35 8.21
N GLN A 175 8.10 -16.98 9.47
CA GLN A 175 8.52 -17.86 10.55
C GLN A 175 7.33 -18.44 11.33
N SER A 176 6.12 -17.90 11.18
CA SER A 176 4.90 -18.47 11.77
C SER A 176 4.75 -19.91 11.27
N LYS A 177 4.41 -20.82 12.18
CA LYS A 177 4.49 -22.27 11.92
C LYS A 177 3.73 -22.67 10.67
N LYS A 178 4.45 -23.30 9.74
CA LYS A 178 3.88 -24.10 8.66
C LYS A 178 3.43 -25.42 9.27
N ASP A 179 2.26 -25.47 9.86
CA ASP A 179 1.68 -26.76 10.21
C ASP A 179 0.79 -27.21 9.06
N PRO A 180 1.13 -28.26 8.31
CA PRO A 180 0.30 -28.80 7.25
C PRO A 180 -1.04 -29.33 7.76
N GLU A 181 -1.25 -29.39 9.08
CA GLU A 181 -2.45 -29.88 9.74
C GLU A 181 -3.52 -28.80 10.01
N THR A 182 -3.34 -27.55 9.56
CA THR A 182 -4.40 -26.50 9.59
C THR A 182 -5.45 -26.73 8.52
N VAL A 183 -6.10 -27.88 8.61
CA VAL A 183 -7.21 -28.26 7.72
C VAL A 183 -8.46 -28.53 8.56
N THR A 184 -9.62 -28.24 7.97
CA THR A 184 -10.91 -28.62 8.55
C THR A 184 -11.05 -30.15 8.60
N SER A 185 -12.04 -30.65 9.33
CA SER A 185 -12.44 -32.06 9.30
C SER A 185 -12.76 -32.55 7.88
N GLU A 186 -13.12 -31.66 6.96
CA GLU A 186 -13.40 -31.94 5.55
C GLU A 186 -12.17 -31.82 4.64
N GLY A 187 -11.01 -31.54 5.19
CA GLY A 187 -9.73 -31.39 4.45
C GLY A 187 -9.55 -30.05 3.72
N ARG A 188 -10.35 -29.01 4.03
CA ARG A 188 -10.16 -27.65 3.52
C ARG A 188 -9.10 -26.92 4.35
N THR A 189 -8.28 -26.10 3.71
CA THR A 189 -7.24 -25.32 4.39
C THR A 189 -7.83 -24.14 5.16
N LEU A 190 -7.41 -23.97 6.42
CA LEU A 190 -7.82 -22.86 7.29
C LEU A 190 -6.98 -21.59 7.07
N VAL A 191 -5.85 -21.69 6.38
CA VAL A 191 -4.93 -20.60 6.10
C VAL A 191 -4.61 -20.52 4.61
N PRO A 192 -4.34 -19.32 4.05
CA PRO A 192 -3.97 -19.16 2.66
C PRO A 192 -2.60 -19.79 2.37
N LYS A 193 -2.22 -19.84 1.10
CA LYS A 193 -0.90 -20.32 0.68
C LYS A 193 0.19 -19.36 1.17
N GLN A 194 0.76 -19.64 2.34
CA GLN A 194 1.72 -18.78 3.03
C GLN A 194 2.87 -18.28 2.13
N SER A 195 3.43 -19.13 1.27
CA SER A 195 4.50 -18.71 0.36
C SER A 195 4.06 -17.62 -0.61
N GLN A 196 2.85 -17.74 -1.16
CA GLN A 196 2.28 -16.76 -2.07
C GLN A 196 2.02 -15.43 -1.36
N VAL A 197 1.43 -15.45 -0.16
CA VAL A 197 1.21 -14.26 0.66
C VAL A 197 2.53 -13.55 0.97
N ILE A 198 3.56 -14.29 1.38
CA ILE A 198 4.88 -13.72 1.71
C ILE A 198 5.53 -13.10 0.47
N ASP A 199 5.49 -13.79 -0.67
CA ASP A 199 6.09 -13.28 -1.90
C ASP A 199 5.39 -12.00 -2.37
N SER A 200 4.07 -11.93 -2.30
CA SER A 200 3.31 -10.72 -2.60
C SER A 200 3.61 -9.57 -1.64
N LEU A 201 3.70 -9.81 -0.34
CA LEU A 201 4.08 -8.78 0.64
C LEU A 201 5.51 -8.26 0.43
N ARG A 202 6.44 -9.11 -0.04
CA ARG A 202 7.79 -8.68 -0.44
C ARG A 202 7.75 -7.79 -1.68
N VAL A 203 6.94 -8.14 -2.68
CA VAL A 203 6.72 -7.25 -3.84
C VAL A 203 6.15 -5.91 -3.39
N GLN A 204 5.19 -5.90 -2.47
CA GLN A 204 4.65 -4.68 -1.87
C GLN A 204 5.74 -3.83 -1.18
N ARG A 205 6.61 -4.48 -0.39
CA ARG A 205 7.78 -3.82 0.25
C ARG A 205 8.68 -3.16 -0.79
N ASP A 206 8.94 -3.85 -1.90
CA ASP A 206 9.75 -3.31 -3.00
C ASP A 206 9.07 -2.14 -3.71
N VAL A 207 7.74 -2.14 -3.80
CA VAL A 207 6.97 -0.98 -4.30
C VAL A 207 7.21 0.24 -3.41
N PHE A 208 7.14 0.11 -2.09
CA PHE A 208 7.43 1.21 -1.17
C PHE A 208 8.87 1.72 -1.29
N ASP A 209 9.85 0.82 -1.34
CA ASP A 209 11.26 1.18 -1.47
C ASP A 209 11.54 1.98 -2.75
N ARG A 210 10.91 1.59 -3.86
CA ARG A 210 11.01 2.31 -5.14
C ARG A 210 10.34 3.68 -5.12
N HIS A 211 9.20 3.83 -4.45
CA HIS A 211 8.58 5.13 -4.25
C HIS A 211 9.48 6.07 -3.43
N LEU A 212 10.04 5.58 -2.34
CA LEU A 212 10.97 6.36 -1.52
C LEU A 212 12.22 6.74 -2.32
N THR A 213 12.76 5.82 -3.11
CA THR A 213 13.89 6.08 -4.01
C THR A 213 13.53 7.17 -5.05
N ALA A 214 12.35 7.09 -5.65
CA ALA A 214 11.89 8.08 -6.63
C ALA A 214 11.73 9.48 -5.99
N GLN A 215 11.15 9.55 -4.79
CA GLN A 215 11.02 10.79 -4.02
C GLN A 215 12.39 11.39 -3.71
N GLN A 216 13.35 10.58 -3.27
CA GLN A 216 14.71 11.02 -2.96
C GLN A 216 15.42 11.58 -4.20
N ILE A 217 15.38 10.85 -5.32
CA ILE A 217 15.98 11.31 -6.59
C ILE A 217 15.35 12.63 -7.02
N TYR A 218 14.02 12.75 -6.95
CA TYR A 218 13.31 13.97 -7.30
C TYR A 218 13.77 15.14 -6.44
N PHE A 219 13.84 14.97 -5.12
CA PHE A 219 14.19 16.01 -4.17
C PHE A 219 15.65 16.45 -4.35
N ASP A 220 16.60 15.53 -4.34
CA ASP A 220 18.03 15.84 -4.47
C ASP A 220 18.33 16.56 -5.78
N THR A 221 17.73 16.08 -6.86
CA THR A 221 17.92 16.72 -8.17
C THR A 221 17.22 18.07 -8.29
N ALA A 222 16.12 18.31 -7.57
CA ALA A 222 15.46 19.61 -7.55
C ALA A 222 16.42 20.70 -7.04
N ILE A 223 17.09 20.43 -5.91
CA ILE A 223 18.06 21.38 -5.30
C ILE A 223 19.21 21.67 -6.27
N MET A 224 19.79 20.62 -6.87
CA MET A 224 20.91 20.78 -7.82
C MET A 224 20.49 21.55 -9.07
N ILE A 225 19.29 21.27 -9.61
CA ILE A 225 18.74 21.95 -10.78
C ILE A 225 18.49 23.43 -10.48
N GLU A 226 17.87 23.75 -9.34
CA GLU A 226 17.65 25.16 -8.95
C GLU A 226 18.96 25.93 -8.76
N SER A 227 19.96 25.33 -8.10
CA SER A 227 21.28 25.90 -7.96
C SER A 227 21.94 26.13 -9.32
N GLY A 228 21.88 25.14 -10.21
CA GLY A 228 22.44 25.22 -11.55
C GLY A 228 21.76 26.29 -12.42
N ILE A 229 20.43 26.41 -12.37
CA ILE A 229 19.66 27.42 -13.09
C ILE A 229 20.07 28.84 -12.56
N ARG A 230 20.09 29.03 -11.24
CA ARG A 230 20.47 30.29 -10.61
C ARG A 230 21.89 30.72 -10.98
N ALA A 231 22.85 29.80 -10.94
CA ALA A 231 24.22 30.06 -11.36
C ALA A 231 24.29 30.40 -12.86
N TYR A 232 23.55 29.74 -13.72
CA TYR A 232 23.44 30.04 -15.15
C TYR A 232 22.91 31.47 -15.40
N GLU A 233 21.83 31.87 -14.71
CA GLU A 233 21.25 33.21 -14.81
C GLU A 233 22.23 34.30 -14.35
N GLN A 234 23.11 33.99 -13.40
CA GLN A 234 24.17 34.86 -12.91
C GLN A 234 25.45 34.84 -13.79
N SER A 235 25.42 34.13 -14.91
CA SER A 235 26.58 33.92 -15.81
C SER A 235 27.75 33.19 -15.12
N GLN A 236 27.51 32.45 -14.04
CA GLN A 236 28.50 31.62 -13.35
C GLN A 236 28.50 30.20 -13.97
N TYR A 237 28.97 30.12 -15.23
CA TYR A 237 28.80 28.90 -16.05
C TYR A 237 29.51 27.67 -15.48
N ASP A 238 30.70 27.82 -14.87
CA ASP A 238 31.42 26.71 -14.24
C ASP A 238 30.62 26.10 -13.06
N THR A 239 30.05 26.98 -12.23
CA THR A 239 29.20 26.56 -11.11
C THR A 239 27.93 25.89 -11.62
N ALA A 240 27.28 26.48 -12.63
CA ALA A 240 26.10 25.91 -13.27
C ALA A 240 26.42 24.53 -13.86
N GLN A 241 27.53 24.38 -14.55
CA GLN A 241 27.99 23.13 -15.14
C GLN A 241 28.21 22.04 -14.06
N SER A 242 28.85 22.39 -12.95
CA SER A 242 29.10 21.50 -11.84
C SER A 242 27.79 20.97 -11.24
N GLU A 243 26.84 21.85 -10.89
CA GLU A 243 25.57 21.46 -10.29
C GLU A 243 24.69 20.64 -11.26
N LEU A 244 24.63 21.05 -12.53
CA LEU A 244 23.85 20.34 -13.54
C LEU A 244 24.48 18.98 -13.90
N SER A 245 25.81 18.82 -13.84
CA SER A 245 26.49 17.54 -14.02
C SER A 245 26.11 16.56 -12.91
N ARG A 246 26.11 17.01 -11.66
CA ARG A 246 25.69 16.20 -10.51
C ARG A 246 24.21 15.77 -10.63
N ALA A 247 23.34 16.68 -11.06
CA ALA A 247 21.94 16.35 -11.30
C ALA A 247 21.77 15.32 -12.42
N LEU A 248 22.54 15.42 -13.53
CA LEU A 248 22.53 14.45 -14.63
C LEU A 248 22.98 13.07 -14.18
N GLU A 249 24.04 13.00 -13.39
CA GLU A 249 24.56 11.75 -12.83
C GLU A 249 23.50 11.08 -11.94
N SER A 250 22.93 11.83 -11.00
CA SER A 250 21.88 11.33 -10.10
C SER A 250 20.64 10.83 -10.87
N LEU A 251 20.18 11.57 -11.89
CA LEU A 251 19.05 11.16 -12.72
C LEU A 251 19.38 9.93 -13.58
N SER A 252 20.62 9.83 -14.08
CA SER A 252 21.00 8.74 -14.97
C SER A 252 21.19 7.42 -14.23
N THR A 253 21.64 7.45 -12.98
CA THR A 253 21.82 6.28 -12.12
C THR A 253 20.56 5.88 -11.41
N GLY A 254 19.69 6.83 -11.05
CA GLY A 254 18.49 6.59 -10.24
C GLY A 254 17.29 6.12 -11.05
N ILE A 255 17.03 6.67 -12.23
CA ILE A 255 15.84 6.33 -13.02
C ILE A 255 15.71 4.81 -13.30
N PRO A 256 16.77 4.06 -13.64
CA PRO A 256 16.66 2.61 -13.87
C PRO A 256 16.25 1.80 -12.62
N GLN A 257 16.32 2.38 -11.42
CA GLN A 257 16.03 1.68 -10.15
C GLN A 257 14.54 1.71 -9.78
N ILE A 258 13.71 2.47 -10.50
CA ILE A 258 12.33 2.77 -10.11
C ILE A 258 11.27 2.19 -11.08
N GLU A 259 11.37 0.96 -11.53
CA GLU A 259 10.36 0.39 -12.45
C GLU A 259 9.29 -0.45 -11.74
N VAL A 260 8.12 0.12 -11.41
CA VAL A 260 6.84 -0.58 -11.05
C VAL A 260 5.62 0.35 -11.17
N SER A 261 4.36 -0.20 -11.14
CA SER A 261 3.17 0.43 -11.71
C SER A 261 2.09 0.90 -10.73
N TYR A 262 2.25 0.81 -9.41
CA TYR A 262 1.18 1.15 -8.46
C TYR A 262 1.22 2.60 -7.99
N ARG A 263 0.04 3.23 -7.83
CA ARG A 263 -0.12 4.49 -7.11
C ARG A 263 -0.34 4.21 -5.63
N LEU A 264 0.32 4.96 -4.76
CA LEU A 264 0.12 4.84 -3.31
C LEU A 264 -1.10 5.63 -2.82
N SER A 265 -1.43 6.76 -3.45
CA SER A 265 -2.60 7.57 -3.14
C SER A 265 -3.23 8.15 -4.42
N ASP A 266 -4.48 8.63 -4.33
CA ASP A 266 -5.15 9.26 -5.48
C ASP A 266 -4.50 10.60 -5.86
N ALA A 267 -3.86 11.28 -4.90
CA ALA A 267 -3.13 12.52 -5.11
C ALA A 267 -1.64 12.31 -5.46
N GLY A 268 -1.14 11.05 -5.37
CA GLY A 268 0.25 10.69 -5.62
C GLY A 268 0.50 10.28 -7.07
N LEU A 269 1.78 10.17 -7.39
CA LEU A 269 2.25 9.73 -8.71
C LEU A 269 2.41 8.21 -8.76
N SER A 270 2.08 7.59 -9.89
CA SER A 270 2.54 6.23 -10.18
C SER A 270 4.04 6.25 -10.48
N ILE A 271 4.70 5.11 -10.35
CA ILE A 271 6.13 5.01 -10.72
C ILE A 271 6.37 5.37 -12.19
N SER A 272 5.43 5.06 -13.10
CA SER A 272 5.52 5.46 -14.49
C SER A 272 5.46 6.99 -14.66
N GLN A 273 4.67 7.69 -13.84
CA GLN A 273 4.65 9.16 -13.82
C GLN A 273 5.95 9.72 -13.23
N TYR A 274 6.50 9.13 -12.15
CA TYR A 274 7.83 9.49 -11.67
C TYR A 274 8.90 9.30 -12.73
N THR A 275 8.91 8.16 -13.42
CA THR A 275 9.85 7.90 -14.52
C THR A 275 9.73 8.96 -15.63
N THR A 276 8.50 9.34 -15.99
CA THR A 276 8.25 10.41 -16.98
C THR A 276 8.76 11.76 -16.48
N LEU A 277 8.40 12.13 -15.25
CA LEU A 277 8.83 13.36 -14.59
C LEU A 277 10.36 13.49 -14.54
N LEU A 278 11.04 12.45 -14.07
CA LEU A 278 12.49 12.46 -13.94
C LEU A 278 13.20 12.46 -15.32
N ASN A 279 12.65 11.76 -16.31
CA ASN A 279 13.17 11.81 -17.68
C ASN A 279 13.02 13.19 -18.33
N LEU A 280 11.91 13.89 -18.11
CA LEU A 280 11.74 15.27 -18.57
C LEU A 280 12.74 16.20 -17.88
N ARG A 281 12.95 16.07 -16.59
CA ARG A 281 14.00 16.81 -15.86
C ARG A 281 15.39 16.51 -16.44
N ARG A 282 15.73 15.24 -16.67
CA ARG A 282 17.02 14.87 -17.28
C ARG A 282 17.22 15.51 -18.65
N LYS A 283 16.18 15.56 -19.50
CA LYS A 283 16.24 16.24 -20.79
C LYS A 283 16.49 17.75 -20.62
N GLY A 284 15.77 18.39 -19.71
CA GLY A 284 15.96 19.82 -19.40
C GLY A 284 17.38 20.12 -18.90
N VAL A 285 17.86 19.35 -17.94
CA VAL A 285 19.22 19.48 -17.38
C VAL A 285 20.29 19.28 -18.46
N SER A 286 20.16 18.24 -19.29
CA SER A 286 21.10 17.97 -20.38
C SER A 286 21.16 19.12 -21.40
N LYS A 287 20.02 19.74 -21.72
CA LYS A 287 19.99 20.91 -22.60
C LYS A 287 20.66 22.11 -21.95
N LEU A 288 20.34 22.42 -20.69
CA LEU A 288 20.94 23.57 -20.00
C LEU A 288 22.45 23.36 -19.82
N PHE A 289 22.89 22.18 -19.41
CA PHE A 289 24.30 21.80 -19.29
C PHE A 289 25.08 22.04 -20.59
N SER A 290 24.50 21.71 -21.75
CA SER A 290 25.16 21.85 -23.05
C SER A 290 25.45 23.29 -23.47
N VAL A 291 24.96 24.29 -22.72
CA VAL A 291 25.15 25.72 -23.00
C VAL A 291 25.77 26.46 -21.83
N CYS A 292 26.21 25.75 -20.80
CA CYS A 292 27.01 26.29 -19.69
C CYS A 292 28.50 26.39 -20.11
N ASP A 293 28.76 27.15 -21.17
CA ASP A 293 30.10 27.37 -21.69
C ASP A 293 30.13 28.79 -22.30
N GLU A 294 31.12 29.58 -21.93
CA GLU A 294 31.31 30.98 -22.42
C GLU A 294 31.52 31.00 -23.94
N SER A 295 32.11 29.97 -24.53
CA SER A 295 32.32 29.86 -25.97
C SER A 295 31.02 29.72 -26.78
N VAL A 296 29.89 29.33 -26.15
CA VAL A 296 28.62 29.19 -26.83
C VAL A 296 28.01 30.56 -27.14
N PRO A 297 27.67 30.90 -28.41
CA PRO A 297 27.03 32.17 -28.73
C PRO A 297 25.74 32.42 -27.95
N GLU A 298 25.57 33.68 -27.46
CA GLU A 298 24.42 34.04 -26.61
C GLU A 298 23.07 33.70 -27.22
N ARG A 299 22.89 33.91 -28.53
CA ARG A 299 21.66 33.54 -29.23
C ARG A 299 21.34 32.04 -29.12
N LYS A 300 22.39 31.21 -29.25
CA LYS A 300 22.25 29.72 -29.10
C LYS A 300 21.96 29.37 -27.66
N ARG A 301 22.66 29.97 -26.69
CA ARG A 301 22.42 29.78 -25.25
C ARG A 301 20.96 30.04 -24.92
N ARG A 302 20.43 31.22 -25.33
CA ARG A 302 19.02 31.59 -25.07
C ARG A 302 18.03 30.61 -25.69
N THR A 303 18.24 30.17 -26.93
CA THR A 303 17.35 29.22 -27.59
C THR A 303 17.32 27.86 -26.87
N VAL A 304 18.49 27.35 -26.51
CA VAL A 304 18.60 26.04 -25.84
C VAL A 304 18.09 26.10 -24.40
N ALA A 305 18.36 27.21 -23.67
CA ALA A 305 17.81 27.41 -22.33
C ALA A 305 16.27 27.44 -22.32
N ASN A 306 15.66 28.13 -23.32
CA ASN A 306 14.20 28.09 -23.46
C ASN A 306 13.68 26.67 -23.71
N THR A 307 14.37 25.83 -24.48
CA THR A 307 14.00 24.42 -24.69
C THR A 307 14.13 23.63 -23.37
N ALA A 308 15.17 23.90 -22.57
CA ALA A 308 15.32 23.29 -21.25
C ALA A 308 14.15 23.66 -20.30
N LEU A 309 13.78 24.95 -20.27
CA LEU A 309 12.67 25.44 -19.46
C LEU A 309 11.33 24.77 -19.87
N ASN A 310 11.11 24.52 -21.16
CA ASN A 310 9.92 23.80 -21.62
C ASN A 310 9.87 22.38 -21.03
N HIS A 311 10.99 21.64 -21.00
CA HIS A 311 11.03 20.33 -20.39
C HIS A 311 10.77 20.37 -18.88
N PHE A 312 11.26 21.39 -18.16
CA PHE A 312 10.94 21.55 -16.73
C PHE A 312 9.46 21.91 -16.52
N PHE A 313 8.88 22.71 -17.42
CA PHE A 313 7.46 23.01 -17.39
C PHE A 313 6.62 21.74 -17.65
N GLU A 314 6.93 20.94 -18.67
CA GLU A 314 6.28 19.66 -18.95
C GLU A 314 6.41 18.71 -17.75
N ALA A 315 7.58 18.64 -17.12
CA ALA A 315 7.79 17.86 -15.89
C ALA A 315 6.84 18.30 -14.77
N ARG A 316 6.63 19.61 -14.59
CA ARG A 316 5.68 20.14 -13.61
C ARG A 316 4.22 19.81 -13.93
N GLN A 317 3.85 19.66 -15.21
CA GLN A 317 2.52 19.26 -15.62
C GLN A 317 2.20 17.81 -15.19
N VAL A 318 3.21 16.93 -15.14
CA VAL A 318 3.03 15.54 -14.65
C VAL A 318 2.60 15.51 -13.19
N ILE A 319 3.04 16.48 -12.37
CA ILE A 319 2.65 16.56 -10.95
C ILE A 319 1.19 17.01 -10.80
N ASN A 320 0.69 17.80 -11.76
CA ASN A 320 -0.64 18.39 -11.70
C ASN A 320 -1.71 17.57 -12.48
N SER A 321 -1.31 16.45 -13.10
CA SER A 321 -2.20 15.55 -13.86
C SER A 321 -2.73 14.40 -13.01
#